data_0d75999c6b0205a9d404feac18172e66
#
_entry.id   0d75999c6b0205a9d404feac18172e66
#
_cell.length_a   1.000
_cell.length_b   1.000
_cell.length_c   1.000
_cell.angle_alpha   90.00
_cell.angle_beta   90.00
_cell.angle_gamma   90.00
#
_symmetry.space_group_name_H-M   'P 1'
#
loop_
_entity.id
_entity.type
_entity.pdbx_description
1 polymer ?
#
loop_
_entity_poly.entity_id
_entity_poly.type
_entity_poly.pdbx_seq_one_letter_code
_entity_poly.pdbx_strand_id
1 'polypeptide(L)'
;MTSMGIFYPKLASCQPPVCALCLFLFAHKKPWRVKGKEKHVIRSESETAAGYKTSLDALTSSTPGIIPQMSGFLTSDRFWAETVFVDHATSYMYTHLQRGQTLIKSIEAKASYERMAATCGIIEKKFHTDNGIFAEEGFKSDVSDNNQTISYCGVGAHFQNRIAEDAIKQLTEKSRTIMIHAKHRWPEVIQPCLWPFVLKQAEFNLNNLRLGNPEIVR
;
A
#
# COMPACT_ATOMS: atom_id res chain seq x y z
N MET A 1 -13.50 -11.68 7.69
CA MET A 1 -14.76 -11.45 8.45
C MET A 1 -14.73 -11.99 9.88
N THR A 2 -13.74 -12.75 10.28
CA THR A 2 -13.63 -13.42 11.59
C THR A 2 -13.07 -12.54 12.73
N SER A 3 -12.42 -11.41 12.45
CA SER A 3 -11.82 -10.58 13.52
C SER A 3 -12.84 -9.81 14.38
N MET A 4 -13.99 -9.44 13.83
CA MET A 4 -15.05 -8.79 14.62
C MET A 4 -15.78 -9.74 15.56
N GLY A 5 -15.81 -11.05 15.28
CA GLY A 5 -16.40 -12.07 16.12
C GLY A 5 -15.67 -12.29 17.46
N ILE A 6 -14.38 -11.95 17.53
CA ILE A 6 -13.58 -12.11 18.76
C ILE A 6 -14.02 -11.07 19.81
N PHE A 7 -14.33 -9.85 19.41
CA PHE A 7 -14.76 -8.78 20.32
C PHE A 7 -16.27 -8.75 20.56
N TYR A 8 -17.06 -9.26 19.62
CA TYR A 8 -18.53 -9.26 19.69
C TYR A 8 -19.09 -10.58 19.18
N PRO A 9 -19.15 -11.64 20.01
CA PRO A 9 -19.58 -12.98 19.60
C PRO A 9 -20.95 -13.01 18.91
N LYS A 10 -21.87 -12.11 19.29
CA LYS A 10 -23.19 -11.96 18.64
C LYS A 10 -23.12 -11.48 17.19
N LEU A 11 -22.06 -10.76 16.81
CA LEU A 11 -21.84 -10.31 15.43
C LEU A 11 -21.32 -11.42 14.52
N ALA A 12 -20.68 -12.46 15.07
CA ALA A 12 -20.21 -13.60 14.31
C ALA A 12 -21.34 -14.42 13.67
N SER A 13 -22.53 -14.41 14.28
CA SER A 13 -23.73 -15.09 13.78
C SER A 13 -24.60 -14.24 12.88
N CYS A 14 -24.34 -12.92 12.79
CA CYS A 14 -25.09 -12.02 11.92
C CYS A 14 -24.58 -12.09 10.49
N GLN A 15 -25.49 -12.24 9.53
CA GLN A 15 -25.16 -12.01 8.12
C GLN A 15 -24.79 -10.54 7.93
N PRO A 16 -23.63 -10.22 7.37
CA PRO A 16 -23.27 -8.83 7.10
C PRO A 16 -24.29 -8.22 6.11
N PRO A 17 -24.74 -6.99 6.34
CA PRO A 17 -25.67 -6.34 5.43
C PRO A 17 -25.05 -6.25 4.03
N VAL A 18 -25.82 -6.61 3.03
CA VAL A 18 -25.42 -6.49 1.63
C VAL A 18 -25.44 -5.01 1.24
N CYS A 19 -24.28 -4.43 1.03
CA CYS A 19 -24.13 -3.05 0.56
C CYS A 19 -23.99 -3.03 -0.97
N ALA A 20 -24.98 -2.46 -1.68
CA ALA A 20 -24.96 -2.35 -3.13
C ALA A 20 -23.72 -1.60 -3.66
N LEU A 21 -23.28 -0.53 -2.97
CA LEU A 21 -22.06 0.22 -3.31
C LEU A 21 -20.81 -0.66 -3.18
N CYS A 22 -20.70 -1.45 -2.10
CA CYS A 22 -19.58 -2.38 -1.95
C CYS A 22 -19.60 -3.46 -3.02
N LEU A 23 -20.75 -4.04 -3.34
CA LEU A 23 -20.87 -5.02 -4.42
C LEU A 23 -20.44 -4.45 -5.77
N PHE A 24 -20.87 -3.24 -6.09
CA PHE A 24 -20.49 -2.57 -7.33
C PHE A 24 -18.98 -2.27 -7.40
N LEU A 25 -18.40 -1.80 -6.32
CA LEU A 25 -16.98 -1.44 -6.23
C LEU A 25 -16.06 -2.65 -6.30
N PHE A 26 -16.50 -3.79 -5.74
CA PHE A 26 -15.76 -5.05 -5.80
C PHE A 26 -16.13 -5.93 -7.01
N ALA A 27 -17.02 -5.44 -7.89
CA ALA A 27 -17.34 -6.13 -9.13
C ALA A 27 -16.16 -6.06 -10.10
N HIS A 28 -15.44 -7.15 -10.24
CA HIS A 28 -14.37 -7.28 -11.22
C HIS A 28 -14.85 -8.01 -12.46
N LYS A 29 -14.38 -7.57 -13.64
CA LYS A 29 -14.59 -8.32 -14.88
C LYS A 29 -13.95 -9.69 -14.72
N LYS A 30 -14.74 -10.75 -14.89
CA LYS A 30 -14.21 -12.12 -14.84
C LYS A 30 -13.13 -12.28 -15.92
N PRO A 31 -11.98 -12.88 -15.58
CA PRO A 31 -10.95 -13.15 -16.57
C PRO A 31 -11.50 -14.09 -17.66
N TRP A 32 -11.17 -13.80 -18.91
CA TRP A 32 -11.58 -14.61 -20.07
C TRP A 32 -11.10 -16.07 -19.99
N ARG A 33 -9.97 -16.30 -19.32
CA ARG A 33 -9.39 -17.64 -19.14
C ARG A 33 -9.32 -17.97 -17.65
N VAL A 34 -9.67 -19.22 -17.31
CA VAL A 34 -9.44 -19.75 -15.98
C VAL A 34 -7.93 -19.82 -15.77
N LYS A 35 -7.41 -19.09 -14.77
CA LYS A 35 -5.99 -19.20 -14.38
C LYS A 35 -5.72 -20.65 -13.98
N GLY A 36 -4.66 -21.25 -14.52
CA GLY A 36 -4.15 -22.52 -14.02
C GLY A 36 -3.86 -22.45 -12.52
N LYS A 37 -3.78 -23.61 -11.85
CA LYS A 37 -3.46 -23.69 -10.41
C LYS A 37 -2.24 -22.83 -10.11
N GLU A 38 -2.38 -21.94 -9.14
CA GLU A 38 -1.25 -21.15 -8.65
C GLU A 38 -0.15 -22.11 -8.17
N LYS A 39 1.05 -21.97 -8.75
CA LYS A 39 2.22 -22.68 -8.20
C LYS A 39 2.54 -22.00 -6.87
N HIS A 40 2.44 -22.73 -5.79
CA HIS A 40 3.00 -22.30 -4.50
C HIS A 40 4.49 -22.04 -4.70
N VAL A 41 4.88 -20.78 -4.66
CA VAL A 41 6.30 -20.41 -4.62
C VAL A 41 6.76 -20.70 -3.20
N ILE A 42 7.62 -21.72 -3.06
CA ILE A 42 8.30 -22.01 -1.79
C ILE A 42 9.22 -20.81 -1.53
N ARG A 43 8.89 -20.02 -0.51
CA ARG A 43 9.75 -18.92 -0.04
C ARG A 43 10.93 -19.53 0.73
N SER A 44 12.13 -18.97 0.55
CA SER A 44 13.28 -19.35 1.38
C SER A 44 13.02 -18.91 2.84
N GLU A 45 13.60 -19.62 3.81
CA GLU A 45 13.45 -19.27 5.24
C GLU A 45 13.88 -17.82 5.54
N SER A 46 14.89 -17.30 4.83
CA SER A 46 15.34 -15.93 4.93
C SER A 46 14.29 -14.90 4.45
N GLU A 47 13.40 -15.26 3.52
CA GLU A 47 12.34 -14.39 3.01
C GLU A 47 11.12 -14.34 3.94
N THR A 48 11.12 -15.10 5.04
CA THR A 48 10.04 -15.10 6.04
C THR A 48 10.27 -14.10 7.18
N ALA A 49 11.46 -13.51 7.27
CA ALA A 49 11.76 -12.50 8.28
C ALA A 49 11.31 -11.10 7.83
N ALA A 50 10.64 -10.36 8.72
CA ALA A 50 10.27 -8.97 8.49
C ALA A 50 11.51 -8.12 8.16
N GLY A 51 11.39 -7.22 7.17
CA GLY A 51 12.48 -6.38 6.70
C GLY A 51 13.52 -7.08 5.82
N TYR A 52 13.38 -8.38 5.55
CA TYR A 52 14.32 -9.05 4.65
C TYR A 52 14.16 -8.61 3.20
N LYS A 53 12.92 -8.47 2.73
CA LYS A 53 12.62 -8.04 1.36
C LYS A 53 11.34 -7.23 1.32
N THR A 54 11.44 -6.04 0.76
CA THR A 54 10.33 -5.10 0.58
C THR A 54 10.15 -4.77 -0.89
N SER A 55 8.95 -4.96 -1.42
CA SER A 55 8.59 -4.45 -2.75
C SER A 55 8.13 -3.01 -2.64
N LEU A 56 8.54 -2.19 -3.60
CA LEU A 56 8.09 -0.81 -3.69
C LEU A 56 7.67 -0.45 -5.11
N ASP A 57 6.72 0.48 -5.19
CA ASP A 57 6.22 1.02 -6.45
C ASP A 57 5.67 2.42 -6.22
N ALA A 58 5.61 3.22 -7.27
CA ALA A 58 5.16 4.60 -7.21
C ALA A 58 3.85 4.81 -7.97
N LEU A 59 2.96 5.58 -7.37
CA LEU A 59 1.68 5.94 -7.96
C LEU A 59 1.56 7.46 -8.06
N THR A 60 1.02 7.95 -9.19
CA THR A 60 0.71 9.37 -9.39
C THR A 60 -0.79 9.59 -9.41
N SER A 61 -1.24 10.69 -8.83
CA SER A 61 -2.64 11.10 -8.86
C SER A 61 -2.86 12.20 -9.89
N SER A 62 -3.93 12.10 -10.68
CA SER A 62 -4.37 13.16 -11.56
C SER A 62 -5.05 14.32 -10.83
N THR A 63 -5.41 14.11 -9.56
CA THR A 63 -6.09 15.11 -8.72
C THR A 63 -5.15 15.56 -7.62
N PRO A 64 -4.96 16.89 -7.43
CA PRO A 64 -4.14 17.42 -6.34
C PRO A 64 -4.75 17.05 -4.98
N GLY A 65 -3.93 16.45 -4.10
CA GLY A 65 -4.33 16.07 -2.76
C GLY A 65 -4.04 17.16 -1.73
N ILE A 66 -4.96 17.39 -0.80
CA ILE A 66 -4.77 18.34 0.28
C ILE A 66 -3.71 17.82 1.26
N ILE A 67 -2.80 18.71 1.68
CA ILE A 67 -1.83 18.43 2.73
C ILE A 67 -2.45 18.76 4.08
N PRO A 68 -2.42 17.84 5.08
CA PRO A 68 -2.90 18.12 6.43
C PRO A 68 -2.24 19.35 7.03
N GLN A 69 -3.03 20.25 7.60
CA GLN A 69 -2.56 21.49 8.24
C GLN A 69 -2.75 21.36 9.76
N MET A 70 -1.65 21.30 10.49
CA MET A 70 -1.69 21.18 11.97
C MET A 70 -1.78 22.53 12.69
N SER A 71 -1.31 23.62 12.06
CA SER A 71 -1.14 24.92 12.70
C SER A 71 -2.01 26.04 12.10
N GLY A 72 -3.02 25.70 11.32
CA GLY A 72 -3.96 26.69 10.76
C GLY A 72 -3.42 27.53 9.57
N PHE A 73 -2.15 27.36 9.19
CA PHE A 73 -1.62 28.03 8.01
C PHE A 73 -2.00 27.27 6.74
N LEU A 74 -2.66 27.95 5.82
CA LEU A 74 -2.98 27.39 4.52
C LEU A 74 -1.72 27.29 3.66
N THR A 75 -1.48 26.13 3.04
CA THR A 75 -0.45 25.96 2.02
C THR A 75 -1.08 25.77 0.64
N SER A 76 -0.47 26.33 -0.39
CA SER A 76 -0.82 26.06 -1.79
C SER A 76 -0.28 24.72 -2.26
N ASP A 77 0.67 24.12 -1.52
CA ASP A 77 1.25 22.83 -1.85
C ASP A 77 0.20 21.71 -1.84
N ARG A 78 0.41 20.73 -2.69
CA ARG A 78 -0.47 19.58 -2.85
C ARG A 78 0.33 18.30 -2.98
N PHE A 79 -0.27 17.17 -2.57
CA PHE A 79 0.24 15.85 -2.91
C PHE A 79 -0.17 15.48 -4.33
N TRP A 80 0.77 14.93 -5.09
CA TRP A 80 0.58 14.48 -6.47
C TRP A 80 0.98 13.03 -6.69
N ALA A 81 1.75 12.48 -5.77
CA ALA A 81 2.27 11.13 -5.87
C ALA A 81 2.34 10.45 -4.50
N GLU A 82 2.55 9.17 -4.54
CA GLU A 82 2.85 8.33 -3.38
C GLU A 82 3.81 7.21 -3.76
N THR A 83 4.61 6.77 -2.79
CA THR A 83 5.37 5.52 -2.89
C THR A 83 4.80 4.52 -1.90
N VAL A 84 4.49 3.33 -2.39
CA VAL A 84 3.96 2.21 -1.61
C VAL A 84 5.07 1.22 -1.35
N PHE A 85 5.27 0.84 -0.10
CA PHE A 85 6.21 -0.19 0.35
C PHE A 85 5.42 -1.36 0.90
N VAL A 86 5.82 -2.59 0.58
CA VAL A 86 5.17 -3.80 1.06
C VAL A 86 6.22 -4.81 1.50
N ASP A 87 6.28 -5.09 2.78
CA ASP A 87 7.15 -6.14 3.31
C ASP A 87 6.64 -7.52 2.91
N HIS A 88 7.52 -8.37 2.39
CA HIS A 88 7.16 -9.69 1.87
C HIS A 88 6.75 -10.68 2.96
N ALA A 89 7.33 -10.57 4.14
CA ALA A 89 7.08 -11.49 5.24
C ALA A 89 5.73 -11.23 5.91
N THR A 90 5.48 -9.98 6.26
CA THR A 90 4.30 -9.56 7.03
C THR A 90 3.15 -9.10 6.15
N SER A 91 3.44 -8.80 4.87
CA SER A 91 2.53 -8.10 3.96
C SER A 91 2.10 -6.71 4.48
N TYR A 92 2.83 -6.15 5.45
CA TYR A 92 2.59 -4.80 5.95
C TYR A 92 2.80 -3.80 4.82
N MET A 93 1.86 -2.88 4.68
CA MET A 93 1.92 -1.80 3.70
C MET A 93 2.25 -0.47 4.38
N TYR A 94 3.11 0.31 3.75
CA TYR A 94 3.38 1.68 4.13
C TYR A 94 3.29 2.56 2.89
N THR A 95 2.56 3.67 2.99
CA THR A 95 2.44 4.65 1.91
C THR A 95 3.11 5.96 2.31
N HIS A 96 3.93 6.51 1.45
CA HIS A 96 4.53 7.82 1.62
C HIS A 96 3.98 8.80 0.60
N LEU A 97 3.24 9.80 1.08
CA LEU A 97 2.65 10.84 0.23
C LEU A 97 3.71 11.86 -0.18
N GLN A 98 3.71 12.23 -1.46
CA GLN A 98 4.73 13.08 -2.07
C GLN A 98 4.11 14.25 -2.85
N ARG A 99 4.82 15.39 -2.85
CA ARG A 99 4.44 16.57 -3.64
C ARG A 99 4.74 16.40 -5.13
N GLY A 100 5.47 15.38 -5.51
CA GLY A 100 5.85 15.04 -6.86
C GLY A 100 6.71 13.79 -6.88
N GLN A 101 6.86 13.18 -8.03
CA GLN A 101 7.66 12.00 -8.22
C GLN A 101 9.05 12.39 -8.74
N THR A 102 10.01 12.57 -7.84
CA THR A 102 11.40 12.89 -8.15
C THR A 102 12.32 11.95 -7.37
N LEU A 103 13.57 11.80 -7.83
CA LEU A 103 14.58 10.99 -7.15
C LEU A 103 14.71 11.36 -5.66
N ILE A 104 14.84 12.65 -5.36
CA ILE A 104 14.98 13.14 -3.98
C ILE A 104 13.77 12.72 -3.13
N LYS A 105 12.56 12.87 -3.67
CA LYS A 105 11.33 12.47 -2.96
C LYS A 105 11.21 10.96 -2.78
N SER A 106 11.74 10.17 -3.70
CA SER A 106 11.78 8.72 -3.57
C SER A 106 12.76 8.27 -2.47
N ILE A 107 13.91 8.95 -2.34
CA ILE A 107 14.87 8.73 -1.25
C ILE A 107 14.26 9.16 0.10
N GLU A 108 13.57 10.30 0.16
CA GLU A 108 12.83 10.75 1.37
C GLU A 108 11.76 9.72 1.78
N ALA A 109 11.05 9.15 0.81
CA ALA A 109 10.03 8.12 1.05
C ALA A 109 10.66 6.86 1.65
N LYS A 110 11.77 6.38 1.07
CA LYS A 110 12.56 5.24 1.58
C LYS A 110 12.99 5.49 3.02
N ALA A 111 13.64 6.63 3.30
CA ALA A 111 14.09 6.99 4.63
C ALA A 111 12.94 7.09 5.65
N SER A 112 11.74 7.52 5.22
CA SER A 112 10.55 7.55 6.07
C SER A 112 10.04 6.15 6.40
N TYR A 113 10.03 5.25 5.44
CA TYR A 113 9.68 3.85 5.64
C TYR A 113 10.65 3.16 6.61
N GLU A 114 11.94 3.33 6.40
CA GLU A 114 12.98 2.76 7.27
C GLU A 114 12.89 3.27 8.71
N ARG A 115 12.64 4.57 8.90
CA ARG A 115 12.39 5.10 10.25
C ARG A 115 11.18 4.45 10.91
N MET A 116 10.11 4.24 10.17
CA MET A 116 8.92 3.54 10.70
C MET A 116 9.26 2.09 11.04
N ALA A 117 9.95 1.34 10.17
CA ALA A 117 10.37 -0.03 10.42
C ALA A 117 11.29 -0.12 11.65
N ALA A 118 12.22 0.82 11.80
CA ALA A 118 13.13 0.89 12.94
C ALA A 118 12.40 1.09 14.29
N THR A 119 11.24 1.77 14.32
CA THR A 119 10.42 1.85 15.54
C THR A 119 9.91 0.49 16.02
N CYS A 120 9.82 -0.47 15.10
CA CYS A 120 9.45 -1.86 15.38
C CYS A 120 10.67 -2.78 15.55
N GLY A 121 11.88 -2.24 15.56
CA GLY A 121 13.12 -3.02 15.63
C GLY A 121 13.48 -3.76 14.34
N ILE A 122 12.87 -3.37 13.22
CA ILE A 122 13.07 -4.00 11.91
C ILE A 122 14.11 -3.20 11.12
N ILE A 123 15.06 -3.89 10.52
CA ILE A 123 16.09 -3.33 9.63
C ILE A 123 15.88 -3.88 8.24
N GLU A 124 15.65 -2.98 7.29
CA GLU A 124 15.44 -3.31 5.88
C GLU A 124 16.75 -3.76 5.22
N LYS A 125 16.71 -4.88 4.48
CA LYS A 125 17.89 -5.46 3.83
C LYS A 125 17.84 -5.39 2.32
N LYS A 126 16.67 -5.59 1.74
CA LYS A 126 16.54 -5.73 0.29
C LYS A 126 15.26 -5.07 -0.22
N PHE A 127 15.42 -4.28 -1.28
CA PHE A 127 14.32 -3.71 -2.02
C PHE A 127 14.09 -4.43 -3.36
N HIS A 128 12.85 -4.46 -3.81
CA HIS A 128 12.46 -4.97 -5.12
C HIS A 128 11.48 -4.00 -5.78
N THR A 129 11.76 -3.60 -7.01
CA THR A 129 10.97 -2.57 -7.70
C THR A 129 11.01 -2.77 -9.23
N ASP A 130 10.24 -1.95 -9.94
CA ASP A 130 10.36 -1.82 -11.38
C ASP A 130 11.59 -0.97 -11.79
N ASN A 131 11.80 -0.81 -13.11
CA ASN A 131 12.92 -0.05 -13.68
C ASN A 131 12.64 1.45 -13.82
N GLY A 132 11.67 2.00 -13.09
CA GLY A 132 11.32 3.42 -13.15
C GLY A 132 12.33 4.32 -12.42
N ILE A 133 11.83 5.31 -11.69
CA ILE A 133 12.62 6.30 -10.95
C ILE A 133 13.59 5.66 -9.94
N PHE A 134 13.29 4.48 -9.44
CA PHE A 134 14.12 3.73 -8.49
C PHE A 134 15.38 3.11 -9.15
N ALA A 135 15.45 3.08 -10.49
CA ALA A 135 16.64 2.64 -11.21
C ALA A 135 17.68 3.75 -11.43
N GLU A 136 17.36 4.99 -11.02
CA GLU A 136 18.32 6.10 -11.09
C GLU A 136 19.53 5.85 -10.17
N GLU A 137 20.69 6.31 -10.62
CA GLU A 137 21.97 6.04 -9.92
C GLU A 137 21.98 6.58 -8.48
N GLY A 138 21.36 7.76 -8.24
CA GLY A 138 21.26 8.33 -6.90
C GLY A 138 20.45 7.47 -5.94
N PHE A 139 19.39 6.76 -6.39
CA PHE A 139 18.65 5.85 -5.54
C PHE A 139 19.46 4.58 -5.23
N LYS A 140 20.19 4.05 -6.22
CA LYS A 140 21.06 2.89 -6.03
C LYS A 140 22.20 3.19 -5.05
N SER A 141 22.79 4.39 -5.16
CA SER A 141 23.84 4.84 -4.24
C SER A 141 23.29 4.90 -2.81
N ASP A 142 22.13 5.52 -2.60
CA ASP A 142 21.49 5.61 -1.27
C ASP A 142 21.23 4.21 -0.68
N VAL A 143 20.75 3.25 -1.47
CA VAL A 143 20.56 1.86 -1.05
C VAL A 143 21.90 1.20 -0.66
N SER A 144 22.93 1.39 -1.47
CA SER A 144 24.28 0.84 -1.21
C SER A 144 24.92 1.44 0.03
N ASP A 145 24.82 2.76 0.21
CA ASP A 145 25.38 3.50 1.35
C ASP A 145 24.75 3.06 2.68
N ASN A 146 23.51 2.58 2.64
CA ASN A 146 22.80 2.00 3.78
C ASN A 146 23.04 0.48 3.95
N ASN A 147 24.02 -0.11 3.26
CA ASN A 147 24.33 -1.56 3.26
C ASN A 147 23.12 -2.44 2.90
N GLN A 148 22.31 -1.97 1.97
CA GLN A 148 21.14 -2.66 1.46
C GLN A 148 21.35 -3.11 0.02
N THR A 149 20.45 -3.93 -0.48
CA THR A 149 20.48 -4.38 -1.88
C THR A 149 19.18 -4.03 -2.58
N ILE A 150 19.25 -3.79 -3.88
CA ILE A 150 18.07 -3.56 -4.71
C ILE A 150 18.04 -4.54 -5.87
N SER A 151 16.86 -5.00 -6.22
CA SER A 151 16.61 -5.86 -7.37
C SER A 151 15.48 -5.30 -8.22
N TYR A 152 15.58 -5.45 -9.52
CA TYR A 152 14.63 -4.90 -10.48
C TYR A 152 13.87 -5.99 -11.21
N CYS A 153 12.67 -5.66 -11.66
CA CYS A 153 11.93 -6.49 -12.61
C CYS A 153 12.68 -6.56 -13.93
N GLY A 154 12.56 -7.69 -14.63
CA GLY A 154 13.05 -7.79 -16.01
C GLY A 154 12.35 -6.79 -16.93
N VAL A 155 13.02 -6.41 -18.01
CA VAL A 155 12.45 -5.50 -19.01
C VAL A 155 11.14 -6.06 -19.56
N GLY A 156 10.04 -5.28 -19.44
CA GLY A 156 8.70 -5.71 -19.84
C GLY A 156 8.04 -6.74 -18.91
N ALA A 157 8.65 -7.08 -17.78
CA ALA A 157 8.15 -8.08 -16.84
C ALA A 157 7.57 -7.46 -15.56
N HIS A 158 6.69 -6.46 -15.69
CA HIS A 158 6.03 -5.76 -14.57
C HIS A 158 5.37 -6.75 -13.59
N PHE A 159 4.85 -7.89 -14.07
CA PHE A 159 4.28 -8.93 -13.21
C PHE A 159 5.24 -9.46 -12.13
N GLN A 160 6.53 -9.20 -12.21
CA GLN A 160 7.50 -9.56 -11.18
C GLN A 160 7.38 -8.68 -9.93
N ASN A 161 6.84 -7.44 -10.04
CA ASN A 161 6.51 -6.58 -8.90
C ASN A 161 5.08 -6.75 -8.39
N ARG A 162 4.49 -7.92 -8.66
CA ARG A 162 3.09 -8.23 -8.35
C ARG A 162 2.67 -7.89 -6.92
N ILE A 163 3.57 -8.02 -5.95
CA ILE A 163 3.26 -7.74 -4.54
C ILE A 163 2.93 -6.26 -4.34
N ALA A 164 3.73 -5.36 -4.91
CA ALA A 164 3.46 -3.92 -4.85
C ALA A 164 2.23 -3.54 -5.71
N GLU A 165 2.10 -4.11 -6.91
CA GLU A 165 0.93 -3.88 -7.78
C GLU A 165 -0.38 -4.32 -7.13
N ASP A 166 -0.42 -5.51 -6.51
CA ASP A 166 -1.60 -6.01 -5.80
C ASP A 166 -1.92 -5.14 -4.57
N ALA A 167 -0.89 -4.62 -3.88
CA ALA A 167 -1.06 -3.69 -2.76
C ALA A 167 -1.66 -2.35 -3.21
N ILE A 168 -1.12 -1.75 -4.29
CA ILE A 168 -1.66 -0.53 -4.90
C ILE A 168 -3.12 -0.73 -5.31
N LYS A 169 -3.42 -1.86 -5.92
CA LYS A 169 -4.79 -2.22 -6.29
C LYS A 169 -5.71 -2.25 -5.07
N GLN A 170 -5.32 -2.96 -4.00
CA GLN A 170 -6.11 -3.06 -2.77
C GLN A 170 -6.30 -1.69 -2.10
N LEU A 171 -5.23 -0.88 -2.02
CA LEU A 171 -5.28 0.49 -1.50
C LEU A 171 -6.24 1.36 -2.31
N THR A 172 -6.14 1.33 -3.63
CA THR A 172 -6.99 2.13 -4.53
C THR A 172 -8.45 1.71 -4.44
N GLU A 173 -8.74 0.42 -4.44
CA GLU A 173 -10.10 -0.12 -4.30
C GLU A 173 -10.72 0.26 -2.95
N LYS A 174 -9.95 0.10 -1.86
CA LYS A 174 -10.39 0.47 -0.51
C LYS A 174 -10.59 1.96 -0.36
N SER A 175 -9.67 2.77 -0.88
CA SER A 175 -9.78 4.23 -0.87
C SER A 175 -11.00 4.71 -1.65
N ARG A 176 -11.22 4.15 -2.84
CA ARG A 176 -12.41 4.46 -3.64
C ARG A 176 -13.70 4.11 -2.89
N THR A 177 -13.74 2.93 -2.24
CA THR A 177 -14.89 2.51 -1.43
C THR A 177 -15.18 3.51 -0.33
N ILE A 178 -14.17 3.90 0.47
CA ILE A 178 -14.32 4.87 1.55
C ILE A 178 -14.79 6.22 1.00
N MET A 179 -14.20 6.70 -0.09
CA MET A 179 -14.56 7.97 -0.71
C MET A 179 -16.02 8.00 -1.18
N ILE A 180 -16.49 6.93 -1.83
CA ILE A 180 -17.88 6.85 -2.32
C ILE A 180 -18.87 6.80 -1.16
N HIS A 181 -18.60 6.02 -0.12
CA HIS A 181 -19.43 6.00 1.08
C HIS A 181 -19.47 7.37 1.76
N ALA A 182 -18.32 8.04 1.90
CA ALA A 182 -18.26 9.37 2.47
C ALA A 182 -19.02 10.40 1.61
N LYS A 183 -18.86 10.35 0.28
CA LYS A 183 -19.57 11.23 -0.67
C LYS A 183 -21.09 11.00 -0.63
N HIS A 184 -21.53 9.75 -0.49
CA HIS A 184 -22.94 9.43 -0.34
C HIS A 184 -23.53 10.02 0.96
N ARG A 185 -22.75 10.01 2.05
CA ARG A 185 -23.19 10.52 3.35
C ARG A 185 -23.11 12.05 3.45
N TRP A 186 -22.06 12.65 2.84
CA TRP A 186 -21.76 14.08 2.90
C TRP A 186 -21.46 14.64 1.50
N PRO A 187 -22.46 14.73 0.61
CA PRO A 187 -22.24 15.06 -0.81
C PRO A 187 -21.61 16.43 -1.03
N GLU A 188 -21.89 17.42 -0.18
CA GLU A 188 -21.40 18.79 -0.34
C GLU A 188 -19.97 18.97 0.19
N VAL A 189 -19.53 18.11 1.13
CA VAL A 189 -18.24 18.29 1.83
C VAL A 189 -17.15 17.47 1.18
N ILE A 190 -17.48 16.25 0.75
CA ILE A 190 -16.47 15.32 0.23
C ILE A 190 -16.08 15.66 -1.19
N GLN A 191 -14.81 16.01 -1.36
CA GLN A 191 -14.20 16.36 -2.65
C GLN A 191 -13.05 15.39 -2.99
N PRO A 192 -12.75 15.17 -4.28
CA PRO A 192 -11.67 14.28 -4.70
C PRO A 192 -10.29 14.62 -4.11
N CYS A 193 -10.03 15.90 -3.84
CA CYS A 193 -8.77 16.35 -3.23
C CYS A 193 -8.51 15.80 -1.80
N LEU A 194 -9.48 15.16 -1.17
CA LEU A 194 -9.34 14.49 0.12
C LEU A 194 -8.73 13.08 0.00
N TRP A 195 -8.34 12.64 -1.18
CA TRP A 195 -7.78 11.32 -1.42
C TRP A 195 -6.58 10.96 -0.50
N PRO A 196 -5.69 11.88 -0.06
CA PRO A 196 -4.57 11.50 0.81
C PRO A 196 -5.03 10.97 2.17
N PHE A 197 -6.07 11.58 2.74
CA PHE A 197 -6.66 11.14 4.02
C PHE A 197 -7.32 9.77 3.89
N VAL A 198 -8.04 9.59 2.80
CA VAL A 198 -8.76 8.34 2.53
C VAL A 198 -7.77 7.20 2.25
N LEU A 199 -6.67 7.49 1.56
CA LEU A 199 -5.61 6.54 1.32
C LEU A 199 -4.95 6.07 2.63
N LYS A 200 -4.62 7.00 3.51
CA LYS A 200 -4.07 6.68 4.83
C LYS A 200 -5.04 5.87 5.69
N GLN A 201 -6.33 6.16 5.61
CA GLN A 201 -7.36 5.37 6.28
C GLN A 201 -7.47 3.96 5.67
N ALA A 202 -7.32 3.83 4.34
CA ALA A 202 -7.32 2.54 3.66
C ALA A 202 -6.12 1.69 4.06
N GLU A 203 -4.91 2.29 4.08
CA GLU A 203 -3.68 1.66 4.58
C GLU A 203 -3.85 1.13 6.00
N PHE A 204 -4.32 1.97 6.91
CA PHE A 204 -4.60 1.59 8.30
C PHE A 204 -5.57 0.41 8.38
N ASN A 205 -6.68 0.47 7.66
CA ASN A 205 -7.68 -0.59 7.66
C ASN A 205 -7.12 -1.92 7.12
N LEU A 206 -6.34 -1.87 6.02
CA LEU A 206 -5.78 -3.06 5.40
C LEU A 206 -4.73 -3.72 6.29
N ASN A 207 -3.87 -2.94 6.94
CA ASN A 207 -2.87 -3.47 7.86
C ASN A 207 -3.53 -4.11 9.10
N ASN A 208 -4.55 -3.46 9.69
CA ASN A 208 -5.26 -4.02 10.85
C ASN A 208 -6.06 -5.29 10.52
N LEU A 209 -6.64 -5.40 9.32
CA LEU A 209 -7.31 -6.61 8.88
C LEU A 209 -6.33 -7.80 8.74
N ARG A 210 -5.09 -7.53 8.36
CA ARG A 210 -4.03 -8.55 8.24
C ARG A 210 -3.54 -9.03 9.59
N LEU A 211 -3.32 -8.11 10.53
CA LEU A 211 -2.92 -8.46 11.91
C LEU A 211 -3.97 -9.30 12.64
N GLY A 212 -5.24 -9.19 12.27
CA GLY A 212 -6.34 -9.98 12.84
C GLY A 212 -6.51 -11.37 12.23
N ASN A 213 -5.72 -11.77 11.23
CA ASN A 213 -5.83 -13.08 10.60
C ASN A 213 -4.65 -13.98 11.01
N PRO A 214 -4.86 -14.98 11.92
CA PRO A 214 -3.79 -15.81 12.44
C PRO A 214 -3.11 -16.70 11.38
N GLU A 215 -3.67 -16.82 10.18
CA GLU A 215 -3.06 -17.59 9.08
C GLU A 215 -1.93 -16.82 8.37
N ILE A 216 -1.83 -15.50 8.59
CA ILE A 216 -0.80 -14.64 7.95
C ILE A 216 0.44 -14.48 8.85
N VAL A 217 0.34 -14.83 10.12
CA VAL A 217 1.43 -14.67 11.14
C VAL A 217 2.21 -15.98 11.36
N ARG A 218 2.10 -16.94 10.44
CA ARG A 218 2.89 -18.20 10.49
C ARG A 218 3.91 -18.28 9.37
#